data_e147b22b28cde41a5f2a480b68906eee
#
_entry.id   e147b22b28cde41a5f2a480b68906eee
#
_cell.length_a   1.000
_cell.length_b   1.000
_cell.length_c   1.000
_cell.angle_alpha   90.00
_cell.angle_beta   90.00
_cell.angle_gamma   90.00
#
_symmetry.space_group_name_H-M   'P 1'
#
loop_
_entity.id
_entity.type
_entity.pdbx_description
1 polymer ?
#
loop_
_entity_poly.entity_id
_entity_poly.type
_entity_poly.pdbx_seq_one_letter_code
_entity_poly.pdbx_strand_id
1 'polypeptide(L)' 'MTLDDKYQIIVNAFHNTRWGVSPTATRGAVESHAKKHGLEGAEYTEALNSAMAAGLVAQMADSALTIRNAGRNLLPKR' A
#
# COMPACT_ATOMS: atom_id res chain seq x y z
N MET A 1 -11.31 -9.12 -8.25
CA MET A 1 -10.17 -8.18 -8.02
C MET A 1 -8.87 -8.85 -8.42
N THR A 2 -8.13 -8.24 -9.32
CA THR A 2 -6.84 -8.79 -9.77
C THR A 2 -5.73 -8.46 -8.77
N LEU A 3 -4.58 -9.11 -8.92
CA LEU A 3 -3.43 -8.80 -8.08
C LEU A 3 -2.97 -7.35 -8.28
N ASP A 4 -3.02 -6.86 -9.52
CA ASP A 4 -2.68 -5.46 -9.81
C ASP A 4 -3.63 -4.49 -9.11
N ASP A 5 -4.92 -4.82 -9.06
CA ASP A 5 -5.90 -4.01 -8.33
C ASP A 5 -5.56 -3.97 -6.84
N LYS A 6 -5.17 -5.10 -6.27
CA LYS A 6 -4.79 -5.18 -4.86
C LYS A 6 -3.54 -4.36 -4.59
N TYR A 7 -2.55 -4.43 -5.47
CA TYR A 7 -1.34 -3.63 -5.35
C TYR A 7 -1.67 -2.14 -5.41
N GLN A 8 -2.55 -1.76 -6.34
CA GLN A 8 -2.95 -0.36 -6.48
C GLN A 8 -3.62 0.15 -5.20
N ILE A 9 -4.48 -0.67 -4.60
CA ILE A 9 -5.13 -0.31 -3.34
C ILE A 9 -4.10 -0.09 -2.24
N ILE A 10 -3.12 -0.97 -2.12
CA ILE A 10 -2.10 -0.87 -1.08
C ILE A 10 -1.24 0.38 -1.26
N VAL A 11 -0.75 0.63 -2.47
CA VAL A 11 0.11 1.79 -2.71
C VAL A 11 -0.66 3.10 -2.60
N ASN A 12 -1.96 3.11 -2.95
CA ASN A 12 -2.79 4.30 -2.81
C ASN A 12 -2.96 4.73 -1.35
N ALA A 13 -2.75 3.82 -0.40
CA ALA A 13 -2.78 4.16 1.03
C ALA A 13 -1.67 5.15 1.40
N PHE A 14 -0.61 5.24 0.59
CA PHE A 14 0.49 6.18 0.79
C PHE A 14 0.28 7.48 0.03
N HIS A 15 -0.80 7.59 -0.74
CA HIS A 15 -1.08 8.78 -1.53
C HIS A 15 -2.17 9.60 -0.87
N ASN A 16 -1.89 10.87 -0.66
CA ASN A 16 -2.86 11.82 -0.12
C ASN A 16 -3.11 12.88 -1.19
N THR A 17 -4.37 13.09 -1.55
CA THR A 17 -4.72 14.06 -2.59
C THR A 17 -4.32 15.48 -2.22
N ARG A 18 -4.18 15.75 -0.94
CA ARG A 18 -3.83 17.06 -0.41
C ARG A 18 -2.32 17.28 -0.33
N TRP A 19 -1.59 16.24 0.09
CA TRP A 19 -0.16 16.36 0.40
C TRP A 19 0.74 15.61 -0.57
N GLY A 20 0.16 14.79 -1.45
CA GLY A 20 0.92 13.95 -2.36
C GLY A 20 1.28 12.62 -1.72
N VAL A 21 2.45 12.09 -2.03
CA VAL A 21 2.87 10.78 -1.55
C VAL A 21 3.52 10.92 -0.17
N SER A 22 2.99 10.17 0.81
CA SER A 22 3.64 10.02 2.11
C SER A 22 4.62 8.85 2.00
N PRO A 23 5.90 9.04 2.36
CA PRO A 23 6.87 7.95 2.25
C PRO A 23 6.64 6.82 3.22
N THR A 24 5.94 7.09 4.32
CA THR A 24 5.65 6.07 5.34
C THR A 24 4.19 6.14 5.77
N ALA A 25 3.68 5.01 6.23
CA ALA A 25 2.34 4.91 6.81
C ALA A 25 2.34 3.78 7.82
N THR A 26 1.45 3.84 8.81
CA THR A 26 1.30 2.74 9.76
C THR A 26 0.58 1.59 9.08
N ARG A 27 0.80 0.37 9.56
CA ARG A 27 0.09 -0.80 9.05
C ARG A 27 -1.41 -0.65 9.22
N GLY A 28 -1.85 -0.09 10.35
CA GLY A 28 -3.26 0.16 10.61
C GLY A 28 -3.89 1.12 9.61
N ALA A 29 -3.15 2.18 9.22
CA ALA A 29 -3.64 3.13 8.24
C ALA A 29 -3.79 2.47 6.86
N VAL A 30 -2.81 1.66 6.46
CA VAL A 30 -2.86 0.92 5.19
C VAL A 30 -4.01 -0.08 5.20
N GLU A 31 -4.16 -0.81 6.29
CA GLU A 31 -5.24 -1.78 6.43
C GLU A 31 -6.61 -1.11 6.37
N SER A 32 -6.79 0.00 7.07
CA SER A 32 -8.06 0.75 7.04
C SER A 32 -8.39 1.23 5.64
N HIS A 33 -7.40 1.74 4.93
CA HIS A 33 -7.58 2.17 3.54
C HIS A 33 -7.98 1.00 2.65
N ALA A 34 -7.26 -0.12 2.78
CA ALA A 34 -7.55 -1.31 1.99
C ALA A 34 -8.97 -1.83 2.27
N LYS A 35 -9.37 -1.84 3.52
CA LYS A 35 -10.70 -2.29 3.93
C LYS A 35 -11.80 -1.45 3.30
N LYS A 36 -11.59 -0.14 3.20
CA LYS A 36 -12.55 0.75 2.54
C LYS A 36 -12.76 0.41 1.07
N HIS A 37 -11.78 -0.22 0.46
CA HIS A 37 -11.82 -0.63 -0.95
C HIS A 37 -12.10 -2.11 -1.14
N GLY A 38 -12.55 -2.78 -0.08
CA GLY A 38 -12.95 -4.18 -0.16
C GLY A 38 -11.82 -5.19 0.02
N LEU A 39 -10.63 -4.73 0.37
CA LEU A 39 -9.46 -5.60 0.58
C LEU A 39 -9.21 -5.74 2.07
N GLU A 40 -9.61 -6.88 2.63
CA GLU A 40 -9.49 -7.11 4.08
C GLU A 40 -9.20 -8.56 4.39
N GLY A 41 -8.86 -8.84 5.64
CA GLY A 41 -8.62 -10.20 6.12
C GLY A 41 -7.41 -10.84 5.47
N ALA A 42 -7.54 -12.13 5.14
CA ALA A 42 -6.45 -12.89 4.54
C ALA A 42 -6.05 -12.33 3.17
N GLU A 43 -7.00 -11.82 2.40
CA GLU A 43 -6.70 -11.23 1.09
C GLU A 43 -5.80 -10.01 1.23
N TYR A 44 -6.06 -9.18 2.23
CA TYR A 44 -5.19 -8.04 2.52
C TYR A 44 -3.78 -8.49 2.90
N THR A 45 -3.69 -9.47 3.81
CA THR A 45 -2.40 -9.96 4.29
C THR A 45 -1.57 -10.56 3.15
N GLU A 46 -2.21 -11.37 2.30
CA GLU A 46 -1.54 -11.97 1.15
C GLU A 46 -1.08 -10.89 0.15
N ALA A 47 -1.94 -9.93 -0.13
CA ALA A 47 -1.62 -8.85 -1.06
C ALA A 47 -0.47 -7.99 -0.54
N LEU A 48 -0.47 -7.69 0.76
CA LEU A 48 0.60 -6.93 1.38
C LEU A 48 1.92 -7.69 1.31
N ASN A 49 1.91 -8.98 1.63
CA ASN A 49 3.12 -9.80 1.53
C ASN A 49 3.63 -9.87 0.10
N SER A 50 2.74 -10.01 -0.88
CA SER A 50 3.11 -10.00 -2.30
C SER A 50 3.68 -8.65 -2.72
N ALA A 51 3.09 -7.56 -2.24
CA ALA A 51 3.60 -6.22 -2.55
C ALA A 51 5.01 -6.02 -1.97
N MET A 52 5.26 -6.53 -0.76
CA MET A 52 6.60 -6.47 -0.17
C MET A 52 7.59 -7.31 -0.98
N ALA A 53 7.20 -8.50 -1.40
CA ALA A 53 8.05 -9.36 -2.21
C ALA A 53 8.34 -8.75 -3.59
N ALA A 54 7.39 -8.01 -4.14
CA ALA A 54 7.56 -7.33 -5.42
C ALA A 54 8.36 -6.02 -5.32
N GLY A 55 8.70 -5.60 -4.10
CA GLY A 55 9.46 -4.36 -3.90
C GLY A 55 8.63 -3.10 -3.99
N LEU A 56 7.32 -3.20 -3.89
CA LEU A 56 6.44 -2.03 -3.93
C LEU A 56 6.44 -1.28 -2.60
N VAL A 57 6.47 -2.02 -1.50
CA VAL A 57 6.52 -1.47 -0.16
C VAL A 57 7.50 -2.30 0.68
N ALA A 58 7.93 -1.75 1.79
CA ALA A 58 8.80 -2.45 2.73
C ALA A 58 8.33 -2.21 4.15
N GLN A 59 8.53 -3.18 5.01
CA GLN A 59 8.19 -3.04 6.42
C GLN A 59 9.34 -2.34 7.13
N MET A 60 9.01 -1.31 7.88
CA MET A 60 9.94 -0.65 8.78
C MET A 60 9.73 -1.16 10.21
N ALA A 61 10.58 -0.75 11.13
CA ALA A 61 10.39 -1.02 12.53
C ALA A 61 9.08 -0.39 13.02
N ASP A 62 8.58 -0.86 14.16
CA ASP A 62 7.40 -0.29 14.84
C ASP A 62 6.12 -0.35 14.02
N SER A 63 5.97 -1.40 13.23
CA SER A 63 4.75 -1.66 12.44
C SER A 63 4.44 -0.58 11.41
N ALA A 64 5.45 0.18 10.99
CA ALA A 64 5.30 1.13 9.90
C ALA A 64 5.67 0.49 8.57
N LEU A 65 5.09 1.00 7.50
CA LEU A 65 5.41 0.58 6.14
C LEU A 65 5.94 1.79 5.37
N THR A 66 6.84 1.54 4.44
CA THR A 66 7.35 2.58 3.55
C THR A 66 7.08 2.18 2.11
N ILE A 67 6.73 3.18 1.27
CA ILE A 67 6.57 2.93 -0.16
C ILE A 67 7.93 3.01 -0.82
N ARG A 68 8.18 2.06 -1.73
CA ARG A 68 9.44 2.03 -2.49
C ARG A 68 9.22 2.61 -3.88
N ASN A 69 10.30 2.80 -4.62
CA ASN A 69 10.22 3.42 -5.96
C ASN A 69 9.27 2.67 -6.89
N ALA A 70 9.30 1.33 -6.86
CA ALA A 70 8.39 0.53 -7.68
C ALA A 70 6.93 0.79 -7.30
N GLY A 71 6.64 0.95 -6.01
CA GLY A 71 5.30 1.28 -5.56
C GLY A 71 4.87 2.68 -5.99
N ARG A 72 5.79 3.64 -5.94
CA ARG A 72 5.51 5.01 -6.37
C ARG A 72 5.17 5.07 -7.86
N ASN A 73 5.75 4.19 -8.65
CA ASN A 73 5.47 4.13 -10.09
C ASN A 73 4.03 3.71 -10.40
N LEU A 74 3.34 3.08 -9.44
CA LEU A 74 1.94 2.70 -9.58
C LEU A 74 0.98 3.82 -9.19
N LEU A 75 1.47 4.86 -8.52
CA LEU A 75 0.63 5.98 -8.10
C LEU A 75 0.34 6.92 -9.27
N PRO A 76 -0.82 7.62 -9.23
CA PRO A 76 -1.11 8.61 -10.26
C PRO A 76 -0.01 9.66 -10.33
N LYS A 77 0.41 9.98 -11.53
CA LYS A 77 1.38 11.05 -11.76
C LYS A 77 0.61 12.35 -11.96
N ARG A 78 1.16 13.39 -11.42
CA ARG A 78 0.62 14.72 -11.65
C ARG A 78 1.50 15.48 -12.58
#